data_34475551683ef3e9bd52362b05d094cb
#
_entry.id   34475551683ef3e9bd52362b05d094cb
#
_cell.length_a   1.000
_cell.length_b   1.000
_cell.length_c   1.000
_cell.angle_alpha   90.00
_cell.angle_beta   90.00
_cell.angle_gamma   90.00
#
_symmetry.space_group_name_H-M   'P 1'
#
loop_
_entity.id
_entity.type
_entity.pdbx_description
1 polymer ?
#
loop_
_entity_poly.entity_id
_entity_poly.type
_entity_poly.pdbx_seq_one_letter_code
_entity_poly.pdbx_strand_id
1 'polypeptide(L)'
;MASKLFVPILDNGTGIIKAQYVYSALTALTGRGIALARFSQPYPTRIMNMATATFLSSDCDEMLIIDCDINFTRADVDKLLSHDVPLVYGLYPKKALPLQWCVATLTDENPFGGDEPLVEVKRAGRGFMRVHRSVFEKMKPLVPEYHNHGRAEWQFWHEGCDNDGEWRSEDWWFCDNWRKLGGKVLVDQTICLQHIGDYSYGATIPNNS
;
A
#
# COMPACT_ATOMS: atom_id res chain seq x y z
N MET A 1 2.54 -4.36 -24.28
CA MET A 1 1.32 -3.58 -23.97
C MET A 1 1.55 -2.90 -22.65
N ALA A 2 1.04 -1.67 -22.43
CA ALA A 2 1.13 -1.04 -21.11
C ALA A 2 0.34 -1.88 -20.10
N SER A 3 0.89 -2.06 -18.89
CA SER A 3 0.22 -2.75 -17.79
C SER A 3 -1.09 -2.04 -17.46
N LYS A 4 -2.18 -2.80 -17.27
CA LYS A 4 -3.46 -2.24 -16.86
C LYS A 4 -3.49 -2.05 -15.36
N LEU A 5 -3.76 -0.82 -14.94
CA LEU A 5 -3.71 -0.40 -13.54
C LEU A 5 -5.11 -0.36 -12.91
N PHE A 6 -5.30 -1.04 -11.80
CA PHE A 6 -6.49 -0.94 -10.95
C PHE A 6 -6.21 -0.02 -9.76
N VAL A 7 -7.09 0.97 -9.54
CA VAL A 7 -6.97 1.90 -8.41
C VAL A 7 -8.24 1.85 -7.57
N PRO A 8 -8.23 1.24 -6.39
CA PRO A 8 -9.37 1.28 -5.48
C PRO A 8 -9.44 2.65 -4.78
N ILE A 9 -10.63 3.22 -4.73
CA ILE A 9 -10.93 4.38 -3.88
C ILE A 9 -11.50 3.82 -2.59
N LEU A 10 -10.75 3.98 -1.50
CA LEU A 10 -11.07 3.41 -0.19
C LEU A 10 -11.58 4.51 0.74
N ASP A 11 -12.79 4.39 1.23
CA ASP A 11 -13.27 5.24 2.32
C ASP A 11 -13.66 4.37 3.54
N ASN A 12 -13.49 4.91 4.72
CA ASN A 12 -13.70 4.22 6.00
C ASN A 12 -15.19 4.10 6.39
N GLY A 13 -16.10 4.06 5.42
CA GLY A 13 -17.55 3.95 5.65
C GLY A 13 -18.23 5.28 5.95
N THR A 14 -17.49 6.39 6.07
CA THR A 14 -18.08 7.73 6.31
C THR A 14 -18.46 8.45 5.02
N GLY A 15 -17.95 8.00 3.87
CA GLY A 15 -18.08 8.70 2.60
C GLY A 15 -17.23 9.97 2.50
N ILE A 16 -16.37 10.22 3.49
CA ILE A 16 -15.51 11.43 3.55
C ILE A 16 -14.11 11.07 3.00
N ILE A 17 -13.64 11.88 2.07
CA ILE A 17 -12.31 11.79 1.48
C ILE A 17 -11.63 13.15 1.66
N LYS A 18 -10.34 13.16 2.01
CA LYS A 18 -9.59 14.42 2.16
C LYS A 18 -9.48 15.16 0.82
N ALA A 19 -9.71 16.48 0.82
CA ALA A 19 -9.65 17.29 -0.39
C ALA A 19 -8.28 17.22 -1.08
N GLN A 20 -7.19 17.12 -0.31
CA GLN A 20 -5.83 16.97 -0.80
C GLN A 20 -5.68 15.67 -1.62
N TYR A 21 -6.26 14.55 -1.13
CA TYR A 21 -6.26 13.29 -1.88
C TYR A 21 -7.02 13.44 -3.22
N VAL A 22 -8.18 14.07 -3.21
CA VAL A 22 -8.97 14.29 -4.45
C VAL A 22 -8.17 15.09 -5.46
N TYR A 23 -7.53 16.18 -5.03
CA TYR A 23 -6.67 17.00 -5.89
C TYR A 23 -5.49 16.20 -6.44
N SER A 24 -4.78 15.45 -5.59
CA SER A 24 -3.68 14.56 -5.98
C SER A 24 -4.15 13.50 -6.99
N ALA A 25 -5.27 12.83 -6.73
CA ALA A 25 -5.82 11.80 -7.60
C ALA A 25 -6.19 12.37 -8.99
N LEU A 26 -6.88 13.52 -9.04
CA LEU A 26 -7.24 14.17 -10.29
C LEU A 26 -6.01 14.58 -11.12
N THR A 27 -4.98 15.13 -10.47
CA THR A 27 -3.77 15.61 -11.17
C THR A 27 -2.83 14.47 -11.56
N ALA A 28 -2.68 13.45 -10.71
CA ALA A 28 -1.74 12.37 -10.93
C ALA A 28 -2.29 11.23 -11.79
N LEU A 29 -3.59 10.94 -11.73
CA LEU A 29 -4.19 9.78 -12.39
C LEU A 29 -4.91 10.11 -13.69
N THR A 30 -5.30 11.37 -13.92
CA THR A 30 -5.95 11.78 -15.18
C THR A 30 -5.08 11.50 -16.40
N GLY A 31 -5.68 10.96 -17.45
CA GLY A 31 -5.00 10.58 -18.70
C GLY A 31 -4.29 9.23 -18.67
N ARG A 32 -4.37 8.49 -17.55
CA ARG A 32 -3.93 7.10 -17.48
C ARG A 32 -5.08 6.15 -17.79
N GLY A 33 -4.78 5.04 -18.44
CA GLY A 33 -5.74 3.94 -18.62
C GLY A 33 -5.89 3.13 -17.32
N ILE A 34 -6.79 3.59 -16.43
CA ILE A 34 -7.01 2.97 -15.12
C ILE A 34 -8.44 2.43 -14.99
N ALA A 35 -8.58 1.33 -14.25
CA ALA A 35 -9.86 0.85 -13.75
C ALA A 35 -10.06 1.38 -12.33
N LEU A 36 -11.17 2.09 -12.08
CA LEU A 36 -11.52 2.63 -10.78
C LEU A 36 -12.69 1.86 -10.18
N ALA A 37 -12.62 1.57 -8.89
CA ALA A 37 -13.73 1.07 -8.11
C ALA A 37 -13.73 1.70 -6.71
N ARG A 38 -14.91 2.08 -6.20
CA ARG A 38 -15.05 2.64 -4.85
C ARG A 38 -15.50 1.55 -3.90
N PHE A 39 -14.87 1.54 -2.73
CA PHE A 39 -15.20 0.67 -1.61
C PHE A 39 -15.44 1.52 -0.36
N SER A 40 -16.52 1.24 0.36
CA SER A 40 -16.90 1.97 1.57
C SER A 40 -17.21 0.96 2.67
N GLN A 41 -16.32 0.84 3.64
CA GLN A 41 -16.43 -0.07 4.78
C GLN A 41 -15.66 0.50 5.98
N PRO A 42 -16.19 0.37 7.22
CA PRO A 42 -15.48 0.86 8.41
C PRO A 42 -14.29 -0.04 8.84
N TYR A 43 -14.19 -1.25 8.29
CA TYR A 43 -13.17 -2.22 8.67
C TYR A 43 -12.07 -2.30 7.61
N PRO A 44 -10.82 -1.89 7.92
CA PRO A 44 -9.71 -1.87 6.97
C PRO A 44 -9.45 -3.24 6.33
N THR A 45 -9.47 -4.31 7.10
CA THR A 45 -9.28 -5.68 6.60
C THR A 45 -10.34 -6.05 5.56
N ARG A 46 -11.60 -5.73 5.84
CA ARG A 46 -12.72 -6.08 4.95
C ARG A 46 -12.68 -5.29 3.65
N ILE A 47 -12.46 -3.97 3.72
CA ILE A 47 -12.41 -3.11 2.53
C ILE A 47 -11.27 -3.53 1.60
N MET A 48 -10.13 -3.89 2.16
CA MET A 48 -8.97 -4.33 1.41
C MET A 48 -9.17 -5.71 0.75
N ASN A 49 -9.77 -6.67 1.44
CA ASN A 49 -10.09 -7.98 0.86
C ASN A 49 -11.12 -7.86 -0.28
N MET A 50 -12.15 -7.03 -0.14
CA MET A 50 -13.12 -6.73 -1.20
C MET A 50 -12.46 -6.06 -2.42
N ALA A 51 -11.60 -5.07 -2.19
CA ALA A 51 -10.87 -4.39 -3.26
C ALA A 51 -9.94 -5.36 -4.00
N THR A 52 -9.21 -6.19 -3.27
CA THR A 52 -8.32 -7.23 -3.82
C THR A 52 -9.10 -8.27 -4.63
N ALA A 53 -10.26 -8.74 -4.14
CA ALA A 53 -11.09 -9.69 -4.87
C ALA A 53 -11.66 -9.06 -6.17
N THR A 54 -11.97 -7.76 -6.16
CA THR A 54 -12.41 -7.03 -7.36
C THR A 54 -11.26 -6.89 -8.36
N PHE A 55 -10.07 -6.53 -7.89
CA PHE A 55 -8.85 -6.49 -8.71
C PHE A 55 -8.58 -7.86 -9.37
N LEU A 56 -8.61 -8.94 -8.59
CA LEU A 56 -8.36 -10.30 -9.09
C LEU A 56 -9.40 -10.78 -10.11
N SER A 57 -10.61 -10.22 -10.08
CA SER A 57 -11.68 -10.50 -11.07
C SER A 57 -11.60 -9.59 -12.29
N SER A 58 -10.75 -8.57 -12.31
CA SER A 58 -10.53 -7.67 -13.45
C SER A 58 -9.44 -8.22 -14.39
N ASP A 59 -9.18 -7.53 -15.49
CA ASP A 59 -8.09 -7.80 -16.43
C ASP A 59 -6.86 -6.92 -16.16
N CYS A 60 -6.78 -6.30 -14.98
CA CYS A 60 -5.65 -5.45 -14.58
C CYS A 60 -4.48 -6.29 -14.07
N ASP A 61 -3.26 -5.87 -14.39
CA ASP A 61 -2.02 -6.56 -13.97
C ASP A 61 -1.48 -6.03 -12.65
N GLU A 62 -1.75 -4.78 -12.34
CA GLU A 62 -1.25 -4.07 -11.18
C GLU A 62 -2.36 -3.36 -10.42
N MET A 63 -2.21 -3.31 -9.10
CA MET A 63 -3.07 -2.56 -8.20
C MET A 63 -2.26 -1.47 -7.51
N LEU A 64 -2.70 -0.22 -7.66
CA LEU A 64 -2.14 0.94 -6.97
C LEU A 64 -3.07 1.31 -5.81
N ILE A 65 -2.63 1.06 -4.61
CA ILE A 65 -3.35 1.37 -3.38
C ILE A 65 -2.85 2.71 -2.86
N ILE A 66 -3.78 3.64 -2.62
CA ILE A 66 -3.49 4.94 -2.02
C ILE A 66 -4.57 5.23 -0.98
N ASP A 67 -4.16 5.42 0.27
CA ASP A 67 -5.10 5.80 1.32
C ASP A 67 -5.63 7.23 1.09
N CYS A 68 -6.90 7.43 1.41
CA CYS A 68 -7.63 8.67 1.12
C CYS A 68 -7.13 9.92 1.89
N ASP A 69 -6.08 9.77 2.66
CA ASP A 69 -5.43 10.81 3.45
C ASP A 69 -3.92 10.93 3.17
N ILE A 70 -3.46 10.36 2.06
CA ILE A 70 -2.11 10.56 1.52
C ILE A 70 -2.15 11.68 0.46
N ASN A 71 -1.22 12.61 0.55
CA ASN A 71 -0.97 13.63 -0.47
C ASN A 71 0.20 13.19 -1.35
N PHE A 72 0.00 13.16 -2.66
CA PHE A 72 0.96 12.65 -3.64
C PHE A 72 0.90 13.43 -4.95
N THR A 73 1.92 13.28 -5.78
CA THR A 73 2.05 13.93 -7.08
C THR A 73 2.04 12.91 -8.22
N ARG A 74 1.94 13.39 -9.46
CA ARG A 74 2.13 12.56 -10.65
C ARG A 74 3.52 11.92 -10.69
N ALA A 75 4.55 12.67 -10.30
CA ALA A 75 5.93 12.18 -10.28
C ALA A 75 6.11 11.01 -9.29
N ASP A 76 5.45 11.05 -8.13
CA ASP A 76 5.49 9.95 -7.16
C ASP A 76 4.85 8.67 -7.74
N VAL A 77 3.71 8.82 -8.42
CA VAL A 77 3.05 7.68 -9.09
C VAL A 77 3.92 7.15 -10.23
N ASP A 78 4.46 8.03 -11.10
CA ASP A 78 5.33 7.62 -12.21
C ASP A 78 6.54 6.85 -11.70
N LYS A 79 7.18 7.36 -10.64
CA LYS A 79 8.33 6.71 -10.02
C LYS A 79 7.96 5.35 -9.42
N LEU A 80 6.87 5.27 -8.66
CA LEU A 80 6.42 4.00 -8.07
C LEU A 80 6.13 2.94 -9.15
N LEU A 81 5.50 3.35 -10.26
CA LEU A 81 5.16 2.46 -11.37
C LEU A 81 6.38 2.10 -12.25
N SER A 82 7.49 2.84 -12.18
CA SER A 82 8.69 2.57 -12.98
C SER A 82 9.54 1.40 -12.50
N HIS A 83 9.33 0.95 -11.26
CA HIS A 83 10.11 -0.15 -10.68
C HIS A 83 9.69 -1.50 -11.24
N ASP A 84 10.65 -2.30 -11.72
CA ASP A 84 10.44 -3.68 -12.18
C ASP A 84 10.56 -4.67 -11.00
N VAL A 85 9.66 -4.52 -10.01
CA VAL A 85 9.56 -5.42 -8.85
C VAL A 85 8.10 -5.71 -8.55
N PRO A 86 7.73 -6.88 -7.99
CA PRO A 86 6.33 -7.24 -7.84
C PRO A 86 5.58 -6.46 -6.73
N LEU A 87 6.31 -5.88 -5.78
CA LEU A 87 5.76 -5.14 -4.64
C LEU A 87 6.68 -4.00 -4.26
N VAL A 88 6.14 -2.77 -4.24
CA VAL A 88 6.89 -1.57 -3.87
C VAL A 88 6.00 -0.54 -3.19
N TYR A 89 6.59 0.20 -2.26
CA TYR A 89 5.93 1.22 -1.44
C TYR A 89 6.64 2.57 -1.58
N GLY A 90 5.91 3.66 -1.37
CA GLY A 90 6.47 4.96 -1.04
C GLY A 90 6.45 5.19 0.47
N LEU A 91 7.32 6.06 0.97
CA LEU A 91 7.40 6.43 2.38
C LEU A 91 6.37 7.51 2.74
N TYR A 92 5.73 7.31 3.87
CA TYR A 92 4.95 8.34 4.55
C TYR A 92 5.06 8.15 6.08
N PRO A 93 4.99 9.23 6.87
CA PRO A 93 5.12 9.13 8.31
C PRO A 93 3.80 8.72 8.97
N LYS A 94 3.88 8.21 10.19
CA LYS A 94 2.73 8.09 11.08
C LYS A 94 2.18 9.48 11.42
N LYS A 95 0.90 9.57 11.76
CA LYS A 95 0.27 10.81 12.28
C LYS A 95 0.62 11.03 13.75
N ALA A 96 1.92 11.16 14.03
CA ALA A 96 2.45 11.33 15.38
C ALA A 96 3.73 12.18 15.36
N LEU A 97 4.07 12.75 16.50
CA LEU A 97 5.34 13.45 16.72
C LEU A 97 6.09 12.77 17.88
N PRO A 98 7.42 12.61 17.78
CA PRO A 98 8.27 12.93 16.63
C PRO A 98 7.91 12.10 15.40
N LEU A 99 8.21 12.61 14.20
CA LEU A 99 7.89 11.91 12.95
C LEU A 99 8.58 10.54 12.89
N GLN A 100 7.82 9.52 12.54
CA GLN A 100 8.28 8.16 12.33
C GLN A 100 7.68 7.63 11.04
N TRP A 101 8.50 7.02 10.20
CA TRP A 101 8.02 6.37 8.98
C TRP A 101 7.09 5.19 9.31
N CYS A 102 6.11 4.98 8.46
CA CYS A 102 5.17 3.85 8.55
C CYS A 102 5.83 2.54 8.04
N VAL A 103 7.01 2.20 8.59
CA VAL A 103 7.77 1.00 8.26
C VAL A 103 8.32 0.33 9.51
N ALA A 104 8.61 -0.96 9.41
CA ALA A 104 9.48 -1.69 10.34
C ALA A 104 10.71 -2.15 9.57
N THR A 105 11.89 -1.82 10.07
CA THR A 105 13.18 -2.17 9.47
C THR A 105 13.55 -3.63 9.70
N LEU A 106 14.50 -4.16 8.94
CA LEU A 106 15.00 -5.53 9.12
C LEU A 106 15.87 -5.66 10.37
N THR A 107 16.59 -4.60 10.71
CA THR A 107 17.48 -4.48 11.88
C THR A 107 17.15 -3.18 12.60
N ASP A 108 17.78 -2.95 13.76
CA ASP A 108 17.65 -1.69 14.51
C ASP A 108 18.39 -0.52 13.86
N GLU A 109 19.22 -0.79 12.85
CA GLU A 109 19.92 0.25 12.09
C GLU A 109 18.98 0.96 11.12
N ASN A 110 19.22 2.26 10.92
CA ASN A 110 18.49 3.05 9.92
C ASN A 110 18.95 2.64 8.50
N PRO A 111 18.11 2.03 7.67
CA PRO A 111 18.49 1.59 6.34
C PRO A 111 18.42 2.69 5.28
N PHE A 112 17.91 3.87 5.65
CA PHE A 112 17.67 4.99 4.73
C PHE A 112 18.85 5.95 4.65
N GLY A 113 18.94 6.68 3.53
CA GLY A 113 19.98 7.69 3.28
C GLY A 113 21.14 7.24 2.40
N GLY A 114 21.12 5.99 1.92
CA GLY A 114 22.06 5.50 0.92
C GLY A 114 21.68 5.92 -0.52
N ASP A 115 22.53 5.59 -1.49
CA ASP A 115 22.36 5.98 -2.91
C ASP A 115 21.28 5.17 -3.64
N GLU A 116 21.00 3.95 -3.19
CA GLU A 116 20.02 3.08 -3.83
C GLU A 116 18.59 3.54 -3.54
N PRO A 117 17.74 3.74 -4.56
CA PRO A 117 16.39 4.23 -4.35
C PRO A 117 15.50 3.20 -3.62
N LEU A 118 15.71 1.90 -3.84
CA LEU A 118 14.94 0.82 -3.24
C LEU A 118 15.63 0.26 -2.00
N VAL A 119 14.95 0.35 -0.88
CA VAL A 119 15.40 -0.18 0.42
C VAL A 119 14.51 -1.33 0.83
N GLU A 120 15.09 -2.48 1.19
CA GLU A 120 14.34 -3.60 1.75
C GLU A 120 14.05 -3.35 3.23
N VAL A 121 12.75 -3.49 3.60
CA VAL A 121 12.29 -3.37 4.97
C VAL A 121 11.55 -4.64 5.40
N LYS A 122 11.32 -4.79 6.69
CA LYS A 122 10.55 -5.93 7.23
C LYS A 122 9.08 -5.79 6.89
N ARG A 123 8.51 -4.60 7.08
CA ARG A 123 7.08 -4.28 6.85
C ARG A 123 6.93 -2.83 6.46
N ALA A 124 5.90 -2.51 5.70
CA ALA A 124 5.54 -1.14 5.34
C ALA A 124 4.02 -0.96 5.41
N GLY A 125 3.57 0.24 5.73
CA GLY A 125 2.17 0.61 5.67
C GLY A 125 1.68 0.72 4.22
N ARG A 126 0.45 0.30 3.94
CA ARG A 126 -0.12 0.21 2.59
C ARG A 126 -0.58 1.53 1.97
N GLY A 127 -0.47 2.64 2.69
CA GLY A 127 -1.04 3.94 2.29
C GLY A 127 -0.57 4.47 0.94
N PHE A 128 0.55 3.98 0.40
CA PHE A 128 0.99 4.24 -0.97
C PHE A 128 1.83 3.06 -1.47
N MET A 129 1.18 2.12 -2.15
CA MET A 129 1.85 0.91 -2.64
C MET A 129 1.37 0.50 -4.02
N ARG A 130 2.28 -0.09 -4.80
CA ARG A 130 1.98 -0.80 -6.02
C ARG A 130 2.26 -2.28 -5.83
N VAL A 131 1.30 -3.11 -6.21
CA VAL A 131 1.38 -4.56 -6.13
C VAL A 131 0.98 -5.20 -7.45
N HIS A 132 1.83 -6.07 -7.98
CA HIS A 132 1.54 -6.85 -9.17
C HIS A 132 0.65 -8.04 -8.82
N ARG A 133 -0.26 -8.43 -9.71
CA ARG A 133 -1.21 -9.55 -9.56
C ARG A 133 -0.56 -10.82 -9.06
N SER A 134 0.65 -11.14 -9.54
CA SER A 134 1.37 -12.35 -9.17
C SER A 134 1.68 -12.48 -7.67
N VAL A 135 1.73 -11.37 -6.92
CA VAL A 135 1.88 -11.38 -5.46
C VAL A 135 0.69 -12.07 -4.81
N PHE A 136 -0.52 -11.63 -5.16
CA PHE A 136 -1.76 -12.22 -4.64
C PHE A 136 -1.92 -13.67 -5.09
N GLU A 137 -1.62 -13.97 -6.37
CA GLU A 137 -1.73 -15.35 -6.87
C GLU A 137 -0.81 -16.31 -6.11
N LYS A 138 0.42 -15.87 -5.80
CA LYS A 138 1.35 -16.67 -4.97
C LYS A 138 0.90 -16.78 -3.52
N MET A 139 0.21 -15.77 -2.98
CA MET A 139 -0.25 -15.76 -1.59
C MET A 139 -1.54 -16.56 -1.37
N LYS A 140 -2.38 -16.78 -2.40
CA LYS A 140 -3.64 -17.53 -2.27
C LYS A 140 -3.53 -18.83 -1.45
N PRO A 141 -2.53 -19.70 -1.65
CA PRO A 141 -2.41 -20.94 -0.89
C PRO A 141 -2.14 -20.76 0.62
N LEU A 142 -1.71 -19.56 1.03
CA LEU A 142 -1.37 -19.25 2.43
C LEU A 142 -2.51 -18.64 3.23
N VAL A 143 -3.59 -18.22 2.57
CA VAL A 143 -4.66 -17.44 3.19
C VAL A 143 -5.99 -18.14 3.03
N PRO A 144 -6.91 -18.03 4.03
CA PRO A 144 -8.23 -18.59 3.90
C PRO A 144 -9.02 -17.98 2.73
N GLU A 145 -9.72 -18.84 1.99
CA GLU A 145 -10.79 -18.44 1.10
C GLU A 145 -12.11 -18.40 1.89
N TYR A 146 -12.94 -17.40 1.61
CA TYR A 146 -14.28 -17.28 2.18
C TYR A 146 -15.27 -16.73 1.14
N HIS A 147 -16.56 -16.86 1.43
CA HIS A 147 -17.60 -16.39 0.54
C HIS A 147 -18.29 -15.13 1.11
N ASN A 148 -18.39 -14.11 0.27
CA ASN A 148 -19.10 -12.87 0.58
C ASN A 148 -20.19 -12.65 -0.49
N HIS A 149 -21.47 -12.80 -0.12
CA HIS A 149 -22.62 -12.74 -1.04
C HIS A 149 -22.44 -13.60 -2.29
N GLY A 150 -21.94 -14.84 -2.10
CA GLY A 150 -21.75 -15.81 -3.20
C GLY A 150 -20.47 -15.61 -4.02
N ARG A 151 -19.68 -14.57 -3.73
CA ARG A 151 -18.39 -14.32 -4.36
C ARG A 151 -17.26 -14.86 -3.51
N ALA A 152 -16.34 -15.60 -4.11
CA ALA A 152 -15.11 -16.04 -3.44
C ALA A 152 -14.18 -14.84 -3.21
N GLU A 153 -13.71 -14.72 -1.99
CA GLU A 153 -12.73 -13.73 -1.55
C GLU A 153 -11.66 -14.46 -0.72
N TRP A 154 -10.48 -13.86 -0.63
CA TRP A 154 -9.35 -14.40 0.15
C TRP A 154 -8.92 -13.41 1.21
N GLN A 155 -8.55 -13.93 2.39
CA GLN A 155 -8.14 -13.12 3.55
C GLN A 155 -6.67 -12.71 3.46
N PHE A 156 -6.29 -11.97 2.38
CA PHE A 156 -4.94 -11.43 2.23
C PHE A 156 -4.59 -10.42 3.32
N TRP A 157 -5.59 -9.65 3.73
CA TRP A 157 -5.52 -8.59 4.73
C TRP A 157 -6.23 -9.08 5.98
N HIS A 158 -5.46 -9.22 7.06
CA HIS A 158 -5.95 -9.71 8.34
C HIS A 158 -5.29 -8.92 9.47
N GLU A 159 -5.98 -8.73 10.57
CA GLU A 159 -5.42 -8.17 11.79
C GLU A 159 -5.70 -9.10 12.96
N GLY A 160 -4.78 -9.14 13.92
CA GLY A 160 -4.91 -10.02 15.08
C GLY A 160 -3.58 -10.33 15.74
N CYS A 161 -3.62 -11.17 16.77
CA CYS A 161 -2.43 -11.68 17.39
C CYS A 161 -1.79 -12.77 16.52
N ASP A 162 -0.48 -12.68 16.35
CA ASP A 162 0.31 -13.76 15.77
C ASP A 162 0.59 -14.88 16.80
N ASN A 163 1.33 -15.89 16.37
CA ASN A 163 1.68 -17.03 17.23
C ASN A 163 2.60 -16.65 18.40
N ASP A 164 3.28 -15.51 18.33
CA ASP A 164 4.16 -15.00 19.36
C ASP A 164 3.41 -14.09 20.36
N GLY A 165 2.09 -13.90 20.18
CA GLY A 165 1.22 -13.08 21.00
C GLY A 165 1.28 -11.57 20.67
N GLU A 166 1.93 -11.21 19.56
CA GLU A 166 2.08 -9.84 19.11
C GLU A 166 0.94 -9.44 18.15
N TRP A 167 0.34 -8.26 18.38
CA TRP A 167 -0.68 -7.73 17.49
C TRP A 167 -0.07 -7.29 16.15
N ARG A 168 -0.70 -7.70 15.05
CA ARG A 168 -0.36 -7.30 13.68
C ARG A 168 -1.53 -6.61 13.03
N SER A 169 -1.28 -5.42 12.44
CA SER A 169 -2.21 -4.75 11.54
C SER A 169 -2.30 -5.49 10.19
N GLU A 170 -3.30 -5.14 9.39
CA GLU A 170 -3.57 -5.82 8.13
C GLU A 170 -2.43 -5.68 7.11
N ASP A 171 -1.78 -4.52 7.08
CA ASP A 171 -0.63 -4.24 6.21
C ASP A 171 0.61 -5.01 6.63
N TRP A 172 0.85 -5.14 7.95
CA TRP A 172 1.96 -5.93 8.48
C TRP A 172 1.74 -7.42 8.27
N TRP A 173 0.49 -7.89 8.44
CA TRP A 173 0.13 -9.27 8.15
C TRP A 173 0.36 -9.63 6.68
N PHE A 174 -0.02 -8.72 5.76
CA PHE A 174 0.24 -8.87 4.33
C PHE A 174 1.74 -8.97 4.03
N CYS A 175 2.56 -8.07 4.58
CA CYS A 175 4.01 -8.10 4.41
C CYS A 175 4.62 -9.41 4.93
N ASP A 176 4.22 -9.87 6.12
CA ASP A 176 4.73 -11.09 6.71
C ASP A 176 4.40 -12.33 5.85
N ASN A 177 3.19 -12.43 5.31
CA ASN A 177 2.81 -13.52 4.43
C ASN A 177 3.56 -13.50 3.10
N TRP A 178 3.78 -12.31 2.52
CA TRP A 178 4.60 -12.17 1.33
C TRP A 178 6.05 -12.61 1.58
N ARG A 179 6.62 -12.22 2.73
CA ARG A 179 7.98 -12.62 3.12
C ARG A 179 8.12 -14.13 3.39
N LYS A 180 7.11 -14.81 3.90
CA LYS A 180 7.10 -16.29 4.05
C LYS A 180 7.30 -17.03 2.72
N LEU A 181 6.95 -16.39 1.60
CA LEU A 181 7.16 -16.91 0.24
C LEU A 181 8.51 -16.50 -0.37
N GLY A 182 9.40 -15.90 0.41
CA GLY A 182 10.68 -15.35 -0.08
C GLY A 182 10.54 -14.00 -0.79
N GLY A 183 9.36 -13.36 -0.70
CA GLY A 183 9.14 -12.04 -1.28
C GLY A 183 9.84 -10.94 -0.48
N LYS A 184 10.26 -9.89 -1.19
CA LYS A 184 10.85 -8.69 -0.59
C LYS A 184 9.80 -7.59 -0.44
N VAL A 185 9.83 -6.88 0.69
CA VAL A 185 9.08 -5.64 0.91
C VAL A 185 10.04 -4.49 0.64
N LEU A 186 9.85 -3.83 -0.51
CA LEU A 186 10.74 -2.78 -0.98
C LEU A 186 10.06 -1.41 -0.87
N VAL A 187 10.79 -0.43 -0.38
CA VAL A 187 10.34 0.96 -0.24
C VAL A 187 11.24 1.84 -1.10
N ASP A 188 10.64 2.70 -1.92
CA ASP A 188 11.41 3.77 -2.58
C ASP A 188 11.60 4.93 -1.60
N GLN A 189 12.82 5.06 -1.07
CA GLN A 189 13.17 6.10 -0.10
C GLN A 189 13.16 7.52 -0.67
N THR A 190 13.09 7.67 -1.98
CA THR A 190 13.01 8.96 -2.66
C THR A 190 11.57 9.43 -2.89
N ILE A 191 10.58 8.56 -2.61
CA ILE A 191 9.15 8.91 -2.57
C ILE A 191 8.78 9.17 -1.12
N CYS A 192 8.80 10.45 -0.71
CA CYS A 192 8.48 10.89 0.64
C CYS A 192 7.18 11.70 0.63
N LEU A 193 6.11 11.11 1.12
CA LEU A 193 4.75 11.65 1.02
C LEU A 193 4.29 12.30 2.32
N GLN A 194 3.20 13.06 2.23
CA GLN A 194 2.55 13.65 3.40
C GLN A 194 1.34 12.81 3.80
N HIS A 195 1.20 12.57 5.09
CA HIS A 195 0.04 11.94 5.69
C HIS A 195 -0.85 13.01 6.33
N ILE A 196 -2.07 13.16 5.83
CA ILE A 196 -2.97 14.25 6.19
C ILE A 196 -3.86 13.81 7.36
N GLY A 197 -3.64 14.41 8.52
CA GLY A 197 -4.50 14.32 9.70
C GLY A 197 -5.07 15.69 10.04
N ASP A 198 -4.93 16.08 11.30
CA ASP A 198 -5.15 17.47 11.76
C ASP A 198 -4.02 18.37 11.29
N TYR A 199 -2.86 17.76 11.01
CA TYR A 199 -1.68 18.34 10.35
C TYR A 199 -1.34 17.58 9.08
N SER A 200 -0.50 18.19 8.23
CA SER A 200 0.24 17.48 7.18
C SER A 200 1.55 16.96 7.75
N TYR A 201 1.61 15.68 8.06
CA TYR A 201 2.82 15.01 8.54
C TYR A 201 3.68 14.65 7.33
N GLY A 202 4.90 15.13 7.27
CA GLY A 202 5.83 14.86 6.18
C GLY A 202 7.27 15.16 6.56
N ALA A 203 8.19 14.46 5.93
CA ALA A 203 9.63 14.67 6.06
C ALA A 203 10.31 14.26 4.75
N THR A 204 11.56 14.70 4.58
CA THR A 204 12.47 14.20 3.56
C THR A 204 13.58 13.41 4.24
N ILE A 205 14.13 12.42 3.55
CA ILE A 205 15.33 11.74 4.01
C ILE A 205 16.53 12.62 3.63
N PRO A 206 17.36 13.07 4.59
CA PRO A 206 18.57 13.80 4.27
C PRO A 206 19.51 12.91 3.44
N ASN A 207 20.07 13.47 2.37
CA ASN A 207 21.19 12.84 1.68
C ASN A 207 22.39 12.84 2.64
N ASN A 208 22.93 11.69 2.93
CA ASN A 208 24.23 11.57 3.59
C ASN A 208 25.31 11.90 2.56
N SER A 209 25.57 13.22 2.37
CA SER A 209 26.73 13.72 1.62
C SER A 209 27.96 13.80 2.48
#